data_8f26e2877dd713c929fb4ee8ad91583d
#
_entry.id   8f26e2877dd713c929fb4ee8ad91583d
#
_cell.length_a   1.000
_cell.length_b   1.000
_cell.length_c   1.000
_cell.angle_alpha   90.00
_cell.angle_beta   90.00
_cell.angle_gamma   90.00
#
_symmetry.space_group_name_H-M   'P 1'
#
loop_
_entity.id
_entity.type
_entity.pdbx_description
1 polymer ?
#
loop_
_entity_poly.entity_id
_entity_poly.type
_entity_poly.pdbx_seq_one_letter_code
_entity_poly.pdbx_strand_id
1 'polypeptide(L)'
;LIYEISTHAYNKAKYLKSPGKDESGNPVEVVRITKKSERQYKDHAIKFGLWCKDNYKCRHFDDCKPHIQDYADFLIKEGYSASTIHTYLAAVCRVWNVAMDTIQKPVRHTAQNTRSRGTKASDSRKDTRREASPRLYDFASRVGLRRREYQKLSGGDLVEDKSGHLCIWVKGKGGEIQYQRILPSDIAFVRSYFEEKDADEYLFTREEIENKIDLHYLRACQAKRAYLYYLDAIRDPAFREQLIRELEVRFKDNGKELNHDQIDGIYYLHGRNRKFALEHNLPVAYNRLALMAVSVFHLSHWRLDVTVCNYILAV
;
A
#
# COMPACT_ATOMS: atom_id res chain seq x y z
N LEU A 1 -24.88 22.69 -11.64
CA LEU A 1 -23.51 22.55 -11.12
C LEU A 1 -23.17 21.11 -10.75
N ILE A 2 -23.82 20.49 -9.76
CA ILE A 2 -23.45 19.12 -9.28
C ILE A 2 -23.62 18.08 -10.39
N TYR A 3 -24.67 18.17 -11.19
CA TYR A 3 -24.89 17.31 -12.33
C TYR A 3 -23.77 17.47 -13.38
N GLU A 4 -23.43 18.70 -13.74
CA GLU A 4 -22.35 19.03 -14.68
C GLU A 4 -21.01 18.47 -14.17
N ILE A 5 -20.64 18.74 -12.91
CA ILE A 5 -19.42 18.20 -12.27
C ILE A 5 -19.40 16.68 -12.32
N SER A 6 -20.52 16.03 -12.01
CA SER A 6 -20.62 14.57 -12.03
C SER A 6 -20.40 14.00 -13.43
N THR A 7 -20.94 14.64 -14.45
CA THR A 7 -20.80 14.26 -15.85
C THR A 7 -19.36 14.45 -16.33
N HIS A 8 -18.74 15.60 -16.01
CA HIS A 8 -17.34 15.87 -16.34
C HIS A 8 -16.39 14.90 -15.61
N ALA A 9 -16.62 14.64 -14.33
CA ALA A 9 -15.82 13.67 -13.56
C ALA A 9 -15.93 12.26 -14.15
N TYR A 10 -17.11 11.83 -14.54
CA TYR A 10 -17.34 10.53 -15.20
C TYR A 10 -16.61 10.43 -16.55
N ASN A 11 -16.74 11.45 -17.39
CA ASN A 11 -16.08 11.49 -18.70
C ASN A 11 -14.56 11.47 -18.56
N LYS A 12 -14.00 12.27 -17.64
CA LYS A 12 -12.55 12.27 -17.37
C LYS A 12 -12.07 10.94 -16.78
N ALA A 13 -12.83 10.31 -15.90
CA ALA A 13 -12.51 8.99 -15.36
C ALA A 13 -12.48 7.90 -16.45
N LYS A 14 -13.35 7.99 -17.44
CA LYS A 14 -13.38 7.07 -18.59
C LYS A 14 -12.09 7.12 -19.41
N TYR A 15 -11.41 8.28 -19.46
CA TYR A 15 -10.17 8.52 -20.20
C TYR A 15 -8.90 8.55 -19.32
N LEU A 16 -9.02 8.24 -18.03
CA LEU A 16 -7.89 8.15 -17.13
C LEU A 16 -7.18 6.81 -17.33
N LYS A 17 -6.17 6.88 -18.16
CA LYS A 17 -5.33 5.74 -18.49
C LYS A 17 -3.86 6.11 -18.37
N SER A 18 -3.15 5.42 -17.50
CA SER A 18 -1.72 5.21 -17.73
C SER A 18 -1.61 4.26 -18.91
N PRO A 19 -0.82 4.55 -19.93
CA PRO A 19 -0.55 3.57 -20.98
C PRO A 19 0.09 2.34 -20.32
N GLY A 20 -0.60 1.21 -20.35
CA GLY A 20 0.01 -0.09 -20.13
C GLY A 20 0.97 -0.35 -21.29
N LYS A 21 1.93 -1.23 -21.08
CA LYS A 21 2.76 -1.76 -22.15
C LYS A 21 2.37 -3.24 -22.34
N ASP A 22 2.29 -3.70 -23.60
CA ASP A 22 2.18 -5.11 -23.91
C ASP A 22 3.50 -5.85 -23.62
N GLU A 23 3.51 -7.15 -23.82
CA GLU A 23 4.71 -7.99 -23.62
C GLU A 23 5.90 -7.57 -24.52
N SER A 24 5.62 -6.81 -25.58
CA SER A 24 6.62 -6.26 -26.52
C SER A 24 7.03 -4.83 -26.20
N GLY A 25 6.49 -4.24 -25.12
CA GLY A 25 6.80 -2.87 -24.68
C GLY A 25 6.04 -1.75 -25.41
N ASN A 26 5.10 -2.08 -26.30
CA ASN A 26 4.29 -1.11 -27.02
C ASN A 26 3.18 -0.57 -26.14
N PRO A 27 2.79 0.73 -26.27
CA PRO A 27 1.68 1.28 -25.53
C PRO A 27 0.39 0.57 -25.89
N VAL A 28 -0.16 -0.17 -24.94
CA VAL A 28 -1.49 -0.78 -25.06
C VAL A 28 -2.58 0.19 -24.63
N GLU A 29 -3.75 -0.12 -25.13
CA GLU A 29 -4.95 0.63 -24.85
C GLU A 29 -5.19 0.83 -23.34
N VAL A 30 -5.33 1.99 -23.01
CA VAL A 30 -5.67 2.74 -21.82
C VAL A 30 -6.49 1.97 -20.79
N VAL A 31 -5.87 1.53 -19.69
CA VAL A 31 -6.54 0.85 -18.58
C VAL A 31 -7.50 1.81 -17.86
N ARG A 32 -8.76 1.43 -17.78
CA ARG A 32 -9.79 2.18 -17.05
C ARG A 32 -9.46 2.21 -15.56
N ILE A 33 -9.53 3.36 -14.92
CA ILE A 33 -9.39 3.45 -13.46
C ILE A 33 -10.47 2.62 -12.76
N THR A 34 -10.17 2.18 -11.54
CA THR A 34 -11.15 1.40 -10.77
C THR A 34 -12.39 2.26 -10.45
N LYS A 35 -13.58 1.64 -10.39
CA LYS A 35 -14.81 2.30 -9.95
C LYS A 35 -14.65 3.06 -8.61
N LYS A 36 -13.79 2.56 -7.72
CA LYS A 36 -13.48 3.25 -6.47
C LYS A 36 -12.72 4.55 -6.69
N SER A 37 -11.74 4.56 -7.57
CA SER A 37 -10.99 5.78 -7.90
C SER A 37 -11.87 6.79 -8.63
N GLU A 38 -12.72 6.33 -9.55
CA GLU A 38 -13.72 7.16 -10.22
C GLU A 38 -14.65 7.85 -9.22
N ARG A 39 -15.22 7.08 -8.27
CA ARG A 39 -16.05 7.65 -7.20
C ARG A 39 -15.29 8.68 -6.37
N GLN A 40 -14.05 8.38 -5.99
CA GLN A 40 -13.23 9.30 -5.21
C GLN A 40 -12.96 10.61 -5.96
N TYR A 41 -12.64 10.56 -7.26
CA TYR A 41 -12.48 11.76 -8.09
C TYR A 41 -13.77 12.58 -8.15
N LYS A 42 -14.90 11.92 -8.35
CA LYS A 42 -16.22 12.56 -8.36
C LYS A 42 -16.53 13.23 -7.01
N ASP A 43 -16.32 12.52 -5.91
CA ASP A 43 -16.62 13.03 -4.57
C ASP A 43 -15.78 14.28 -4.23
N HIS A 44 -14.50 14.30 -4.59
CA HIS A 44 -13.64 15.47 -4.37
C HIS A 44 -13.99 16.63 -5.30
N ALA A 45 -14.35 16.35 -6.55
CA ALA A 45 -14.80 17.38 -7.49
C ALA A 45 -16.11 18.03 -7.02
N ILE A 46 -17.07 17.23 -6.53
CA ILE A 46 -18.32 17.75 -5.98
C ILE A 46 -18.06 18.61 -4.72
N LYS A 47 -17.19 18.17 -3.82
CA LYS A 47 -16.82 18.97 -2.64
C LYS A 47 -16.26 20.33 -3.02
N PHE A 48 -15.37 20.37 -4.01
CA PHE A 48 -14.85 21.63 -4.54
C PHE A 48 -15.96 22.51 -5.14
N GLY A 49 -16.82 21.95 -5.98
CA GLY A 49 -17.93 22.70 -6.58
C GLY A 49 -18.93 23.26 -5.55
N LEU A 50 -19.23 22.50 -4.49
CA LEU A 50 -20.05 22.99 -3.38
C LEU A 50 -19.36 24.14 -2.64
N TRP A 51 -18.06 24.00 -2.38
CA TRP A 51 -17.27 25.08 -1.79
C TRP A 51 -17.28 26.35 -2.64
N CYS A 52 -17.13 26.24 -3.96
CA CYS A 52 -17.25 27.36 -4.90
C CYS A 52 -18.65 27.99 -4.89
N LYS A 53 -19.70 27.15 -4.81
CA LYS A 53 -21.08 27.64 -4.70
C LYS A 53 -21.27 28.48 -3.45
N ASP A 54 -20.75 28.02 -2.31
CA ASP A 54 -20.93 28.69 -1.03
C ASP A 54 -20.15 30.01 -0.93
N ASN A 55 -18.91 30.03 -1.44
CA ASN A 55 -18.00 31.16 -1.31
C ASN A 55 -18.10 32.18 -2.45
N TYR A 56 -18.36 31.74 -3.68
CA TYR A 56 -18.33 32.57 -4.90
C TYR A 56 -19.66 32.57 -5.67
N LYS A 57 -20.68 31.86 -5.15
CA LYS A 57 -22.01 31.78 -5.81
C LYS A 57 -21.97 31.15 -7.21
N CYS A 58 -20.95 30.34 -7.50
CA CYS A 58 -20.82 29.62 -8.76
C CYS A 58 -22.04 28.75 -9.04
N ARG A 59 -22.56 28.81 -10.25
CA ARG A 59 -23.76 28.07 -10.69
C ARG A 59 -23.44 27.01 -11.73
N HIS A 60 -22.38 27.19 -12.51
CA HIS A 60 -21.98 26.33 -13.60
C HIS A 60 -20.58 25.75 -13.36
N PHE A 61 -20.27 24.67 -14.07
CA PHE A 61 -18.99 23.97 -13.95
C PHE A 61 -17.79 24.89 -14.20
N ASP A 62 -17.86 25.70 -15.28
CA ASP A 62 -16.75 26.55 -15.69
C ASP A 62 -16.52 27.73 -14.74
N ASP A 63 -17.55 28.19 -14.03
CA ASP A 63 -17.42 29.22 -13.00
C ASP A 63 -16.44 28.84 -11.88
N CYS A 64 -16.29 27.54 -11.61
CA CYS A 64 -15.43 27.05 -10.52
C CYS A 64 -13.95 27.06 -10.87
N LYS A 65 -13.59 26.99 -12.15
CA LYS A 65 -12.20 26.83 -12.58
C LYS A 65 -11.23 27.89 -12.05
N PRO A 66 -11.56 29.19 -12.04
CA PRO A 66 -10.70 30.26 -11.53
C PRO A 66 -10.34 30.10 -10.04
N HIS A 67 -11.18 29.41 -9.26
CA HIS A 67 -11.08 29.29 -7.79
C HIS A 67 -10.30 28.06 -7.31
N ILE A 68 -9.58 27.37 -8.18
CA ILE A 68 -8.81 26.17 -7.78
C ILE A 68 -7.66 26.53 -6.85
N GLN A 69 -6.99 27.67 -7.07
CA GLN A 69 -5.94 28.14 -6.14
C GLN A 69 -6.53 28.55 -4.80
N ASP A 70 -7.63 29.30 -4.79
CA ASP A 70 -8.30 29.72 -3.55
C ASP A 70 -8.74 28.50 -2.72
N TYR A 71 -9.16 27.42 -3.38
CA TYR A 71 -9.49 26.17 -2.70
C TYR A 71 -8.25 25.48 -2.11
N ALA A 72 -7.12 25.53 -2.81
CA ALA A 72 -5.87 25.02 -2.25
C ALA A 72 -5.47 25.80 -0.99
N ASP A 73 -5.57 27.12 -1.01
CA ASP A 73 -5.26 27.99 0.12
C ASP A 73 -6.23 27.78 1.29
N PHE A 74 -7.53 27.58 0.98
CA PHE A 74 -8.53 27.15 1.97
C PHE A 74 -8.14 25.84 2.65
N LEU A 75 -7.77 24.79 1.90
CA LEU A 75 -7.37 23.52 2.49
C LEU A 75 -6.12 23.64 3.36
N ILE A 76 -5.19 24.53 3.00
CA ILE A 76 -3.99 24.82 3.82
C ILE A 76 -4.40 25.49 5.13
N LYS A 77 -5.25 26.50 5.07
CA LYS A 77 -5.77 27.26 6.20
C LYS A 77 -6.53 26.35 7.19
N GLU A 78 -7.33 25.43 6.67
CA GLU A 78 -8.04 24.42 7.46
C GLU A 78 -7.13 23.33 8.07
N GLY A 79 -5.81 23.41 7.85
CA GLY A 79 -4.83 22.51 8.44
C GLY A 79 -4.80 21.10 7.85
N TYR A 80 -5.31 20.90 6.64
CA TYR A 80 -5.20 19.60 5.98
C TYR A 80 -3.73 19.23 5.72
N SER A 81 -3.42 17.94 5.84
CA SER A 81 -2.07 17.45 5.53
C SER A 81 -1.72 17.66 4.05
N ALA A 82 -0.44 17.88 3.73
CA ALA A 82 0.04 17.99 2.35
C ALA A 82 -0.44 16.80 1.48
N SER A 83 -0.46 15.59 2.02
CA SER A 83 -0.93 14.39 1.32
C SER A 83 -2.43 14.45 0.99
N THR A 84 -3.25 14.98 1.90
CA THR A 84 -4.70 15.16 1.70
C THR A 84 -4.96 16.24 0.67
N ILE A 85 -4.28 17.39 0.78
CA ILE A 85 -4.36 18.50 -0.18
C ILE A 85 -4.04 18.01 -1.59
N HIS A 86 -2.92 17.30 -1.76
CA HIS A 86 -2.55 16.71 -3.06
C HIS A 86 -3.61 15.74 -3.60
N THR A 87 -4.25 14.95 -2.75
CA THR A 87 -5.31 14.02 -3.18
C THR A 87 -6.54 14.77 -3.67
N TYR A 88 -6.95 15.82 -2.98
CA TYR A 88 -8.11 16.65 -3.37
C TYR A 88 -7.82 17.42 -4.65
N LEU A 89 -6.69 18.11 -4.70
CA LEU A 89 -6.29 18.88 -5.88
C LEU A 89 -6.06 18.01 -7.11
N ALA A 90 -5.50 16.79 -6.95
CA ALA A 90 -5.34 15.88 -8.09
C ALA A 90 -6.68 15.51 -8.74
N ALA A 91 -7.74 15.36 -7.95
CA ALA A 91 -9.08 15.13 -8.47
C ALA A 91 -9.65 16.38 -9.15
N VAL A 92 -9.56 17.54 -8.48
CA VAL A 92 -10.07 18.82 -8.99
C VAL A 92 -9.35 19.20 -10.28
N CYS A 93 -8.03 19.28 -10.26
CA CYS A 93 -7.22 19.65 -11.44
C CYS A 93 -7.50 18.71 -12.64
N ARG A 94 -7.69 17.43 -12.36
CA ARG A 94 -8.01 16.46 -13.42
C ARG A 94 -9.38 16.71 -14.04
N VAL A 95 -10.40 16.97 -13.21
CA VAL A 95 -11.77 17.19 -13.68
C VAL A 95 -11.88 18.50 -14.49
N TRP A 96 -11.23 19.56 -14.03
CA TRP A 96 -11.22 20.88 -14.71
C TRP A 96 -10.11 21.03 -15.76
N ASN A 97 -9.34 20.00 -16.02
CA ASN A 97 -8.23 20.02 -16.98
C ASN A 97 -7.23 21.14 -16.71
N VAL A 98 -6.76 21.23 -15.47
CA VAL A 98 -5.72 22.15 -15.01
C VAL A 98 -4.48 21.34 -14.67
N ALA A 99 -3.31 21.85 -15.05
CA ALA A 99 -2.05 21.23 -14.69
C ALA A 99 -1.80 21.42 -13.17
N MET A 100 -1.53 20.34 -12.45
CA MET A 100 -1.41 20.39 -10.99
C MET A 100 -0.15 21.14 -10.52
N ASP A 101 0.87 21.27 -11.35
CA ASP A 101 2.10 22.01 -11.09
C ASP A 101 1.89 23.52 -11.12
N THR A 102 0.85 24.03 -11.78
CA THR A 102 0.49 25.45 -11.79
C THR A 102 -0.17 25.90 -10.47
N ILE A 103 -0.58 24.96 -9.61
CA ILE A 103 -1.24 25.28 -8.33
C ILE A 103 -0.20 25.30 -7.20
N GLN A 104 -0.13 26.41 -6.49
CA GLN A 104 0.69 26.53 -5.27
C GLN A 104 0.12 25.64 -4.18
N LYS A 105 0.95 24.77 -3.63
CA LYS A 105 0.55 23.77 -2.63
C LYS A 105 1.74 23.31 -1.80
N PRO A 106 1.52 22.81 -0.57
CA PRO A 106 2.60 22.29 0.27
C PRO A 106 3.35 21.12 -0.39
N VAL A 107 4.65 21.10 -0.23
CA VAL A 107 5.46 19.98 -0.72
C VAL A 107 5.12 18.71 0.08
N ARG A 108 4.88 17.63 -0.65
CA ARG A 108 4.60 16.33 -0.06
C ARG A 108 5.90 15.59 0.26
N HIS A 109 6.26 15.54 1.54
CA HIS A 109 7.39 14.74 2.01
C HIS A 109 6.91 13.41 2.58
N THR A 110 7.39 12.30 2.04
CA THR A 110 7.05 10.94 2.50
C THR A 110 7.39 10.74 3.98
N ALA A 111 8.50 11.34 4.44
CA ALA A 111 8.92 11.32 5.85
C ALA A 111 7.94 12.04 6.80
N GLN A 112 7.04 12.88 6.27
CA GLN A 112 6.05 13.62 7.06
C GLN A 112 4.67 12.94 7.07
N ASN A 113 4.49 11.85 6.35
CA ASN A 113 3.24 11.10 6.36
C ASN A 113 3.08 10.41 7.71
N THR A 114 2.34 11.02 8.61
CA THR A 114 1.88 10.39 9.84
C THR A 114 0.74 9.43 9.50
N ARG A 115 1.07 8.18 9.21
CA ARG A 115 0.04 7.14 9.26
C ARG A 115 -0.22 6.79 10.72
N SER A 116 -1.47 6.43 11.03
CA SER A 116 -1.78 5.81 12.32
C SER A 116 -0.96 4.53 12.43
N ARG A 117 0.00 4.55 13.31
CA ARG A 117 1.00 3.50 13.52
C ARG A 117 0.47 2.56 14.58
N GLY A 118 -0.55 1.76 14.31
CA GLY A 118 -1.05 0.74 15.26
C GLY A 118 -1.44 1.24 16.66
N THR A 119 -0.84 2.35 17.08
CA THR A 119 -1.01 2.98 18.40
C THR A 119 -2.31 3.77 18.54
N LYS A 120 -3.06 3.98 17.50
CA LYS A 120 -4.37 4.59 17.59
C LYS A 120 -5.41 3.53 17.94
N ALA A 121 -5.47 3.20 19.22
CA ALA A 121 -6.65 2.65 19.86
C ALA A 121 -7.94 3.49 19.57
N SER A 122 -7.81 4.62 18.90
CA SER A 122 -8.89 5.57 18.63
C SER A 122 -9.65 5.31 17.33
N ASP A 123 -9.22 4.40 16.43
CA ASP A 123 -10.08 4.02 15.31
C ASP A 123 -11.03 2.89 15.75
N SER A 124 -12.15 3.29 16.39
CA SER A 124 -13.22 2.40 16.81
C SER A 124 -13.81 1.52 15.68
N ARG A 125 -13.38 1.75 14.44
CA ARG A 125 -13.75 0.97 13.28
C ARG A 125 -12.82 -0.21 13.00
N LYS A 126 -11.71 -0.32 13.77
CA LYS A 126 -10.72 -1.39 13.60
C LYS A 126 -10.50 -2.12 14.90
N ASP A 127 -10.47 -3.43 14.81
CA ASP A 127 -10.21 -4.32 15.92
C ASP A 127 -8.88 -5.05 15.72
N THR A 128 -8.03 -5.02 16.73
CA THR A 128 -6.74 -5.74 16.75
C THR A 128 -6.79 -6.97 17.63
N ARG A 129 -7.93 -7.26 18.24
CA ARG A 129 -8.08 -8.40 19.15
C ARG A 129 -8.34 -9.69 18.36
N ARG A 130 -7.76 -10.75 18.85
CA ARG A 130 -7.91 -12.09 18.27
C ARG A 130 -9.37 -12.56 18.25
N GLU A 131 -10.12 -12.24 19.29
CA GLU A 131 -11.50 -12.68 19.51
C GLU A 131 -12.47 -12.17 18.42
N ALA A 132 -12.14 -11.07 17.75
CA ALA A 132 -12.96 -10.51 16.67
C ALA A 132 -13.08 -11.44 15.45
N SER A 133 -12.05 -12.24 15.17
CA SER A 133 -12.04 -13.29 14.14
C SER A 133 -10.83 -14.20 14.37
N PRO A 134 -10.91 -15.19 15.26
CA PRO A 134 -9.75 -15.96 15.70
C PRO A 134 -8.99 -16.62 14.56
N ARG A 135 -9.70 -17.30 13.67
CA ARG A 135 -9.12 -18.07 12.56
C ARG A 135 -8.39 -17.16 11.58
N LEU A 136 -9.01 -16.05 11.16
CA LEU A 136 -8.39 -15.07 10.27
C LEU A 136 -7.23 -14.34 10.97
N TYR A 137 -7.37 -14.00 12.25
CA TYR A 137 -6.31 -13.35 13.03
C TYR A 137 -5.07 -14.23 13.09
N ASP A 138 -5.23 -15.51 13.45
CA ASP A 138 -4.14 -16.46 13.62
C ASP A 138 -3.38 -16.68 12.30
N PHE A 139 -4.09 -16.78 11.19
CA PHE A 139 -3.49 -16.85 9.86
C PHE A 139 -2.81 -15.52 9.47
N ALA A 140 -3.51 -14.40 9.62
CA ALA A 140 -3.03 -13.09 9.19
C ALA A 140 -1.82 -12.59 10.00
N SER A 141 -1.65 -13.06 11.23
CA SER A 141 -0.46 -12.79 12.05
C SER A 141 0.81 -13.47 11.50
N ARG A 142 0.65 -14.50 10.66
CA ARG A 142 1.73 -15.28 10.04
C ARG A 142 1.91 -14.98 8.56
N VAL A 143 0.80 -14.62 7.87
CA VAL A 143 0.80 -14.32 6.44
C VAL A 143 0.24 -12.92 6.21
N GLY A 144 1.13 -11.97 5.98
CA GLY A 144 0.78 -10.56 5.91
C GLY A 144 0.14 -10.11 4.59
N LEU A 145 -1.03 -10.61 4.24
CA LEU A 145 -1.76 -10.21 3.02
C LEU A 145 -2.57 -8.92 3.22
N ARG A 146 -3.03 -8.32 2.13
CA ARG A 146 -4.03 -7.24 2.17
C ARG A 146 -5.43 -7.84 2.22
N ARG A 147 -6.41 -7.12 2.80
CA ARG A 147 -7.81 -7.60 2.91
C ARG A 147 -8.38 -8.17 1.61
N ARG A 148 -8.12 -7.54 0.47
CA ARG A 148 -8.59 -8.01 -0.84
C ARG A 148 -7.89 -9.28 -1.33
N GLU A 149 -6.70 -9.54 -0.85
CA GLU A 149 -5.94 -10.74 -1.16
C GLU A 149 -6.52 -11.92 -0.38
N TYR A 150 -6.88 -11.74 0.90
CA TYR A 150 -7.64 -12.75 1.67
C TYR A 150 -8.98 -13.11 1.05
N GLN A 151 -9.69 -12.15 0.42
CA GLN A 151 -10.99 -12.39 -0.24
C GLN A 151 -10.91 -13.34 -1.41
N LYS A 152 -9.74 -13.62 -1.92
CA LYS A 152 -9.51 -14.44 -3.11
C LYS A 152 -8.62 -15.64 -2.82
N LEU A 153 -8.15 -15.76 -1.60
CA LEU A 153 -7.22 -16.82 -1.21
C LEU A 153 -7.95 -18.17 -1.22
N SER A 154 -7.43 -19.11 -2.01
CA SER A 154 -8.00 -20.44 -2.22
C SER A 154 -6.99 -21.56 -1.95
N GLY A 155 -7.43 -22.80 -1.93
CA GLY A 155 -6.59 -23.96 -1.67
C GLY A 155 -5.40 -24.11 -2.63
N GLY A 156 -5.54 -23.65 -3.88
CA GLY A 156 -4.48 -23.69 -4.90
C GLY A 156 -3.41 -22.60 -4.77
N ASP A 157 -3.55 -21.66 -3.84
CA ASP A 157 -2.63 -20.52 -3.73
C ASP A 157 -1.40 -20.79 -2.85
N LEU A 158 -1.29 -21.96 -2.22
CA LEU A 158 -0.09 -22.40 -1.52
C LEU A 158 0.87 -23.07 -2.49
N VAL A 159 1.99 -22.42 -2.79
CA VAL A 159 2.94 -22.84 -3.83
C VAL A 159 4.38 -22.72 -3.34
N GLU A 160 5.30 -23.30 -4.08
CA GLU A 160 6.73 -23.05 -3.89
C GLU A 160 7.25 -22.03 -4.91
N ASP A 161 8.13 -21.12 -4.46
CA ASP A 161 8.83 -20.22 -5.36
C ASP A 161 10.01 -20.93 -6.04
N LYS A 162 10.66 -20.28 -7.02
CA LYS A 162 11.80 -20.84 -7.76
C LYS A 162 13.00 -21.21 -6.88
N SER A 163 13.05 -20.72 -5.66
CA SER A 163 14.11 -21.03 -4.69
C SER A 163 13.68 -22.13 -3.70
N GLY A 164 12.52 -22.79 -3.91
CA GLY A 164 12.00 -23.87 -3.07
C GLY A 164 11.36 -23.40 -1.76
N HIS A 165 11.07 -22.10 -1.60
CA HIS A 165 10.39 -21.61 -0.41
C HIS A 165 8.89 -21.69 -0.56
N LEU A 166 8.20 -22.15 0.49
CA LEU A 166 6.75 -22.15 0.53
C LEU A 166 6.22 -20.72 0.59
N CYS A 167 5.29 -20.43 -0.30
CA CYS A 167 4.76 -19.09 -0.55
C CYS A 167 3.24 -19.12 -0.70
N ILE A 168 2.61 -17.99 -0.40
CA ILE A 168 1.26 -17.72 -0.88
C ILE A 168 1.36 -16.95 -2.20
N TRP A 169 0.79 -17.52 -3.26
CA TRP A 169 0.59 -16.84 -4.52
C TRP A 169 -0.61 -15.91 -4.43
N VAL A 170 -0.45 -14.64 -4.81
CA VAL A 170 -1.55 -13.69 -4.83
C VAL A 170 -1.45 -12.76 -6.02
N LYS A 171 -2.60 -12.43 -6.60
CA LYS A 171 -2.74 -11.35 -7.58
C LYS A 171 -3.05 -10.05 -6.85
N GLY A 172 -2.03 -9.24 -6.64
CA GLY A 172 -2.09 -8.01 -5.86
C GLY A 172 -2.74 -6.82 -6.59
N LYS A 173 -2.55 -5.63 -6.02
CA LYS A 173 -3.04 -4.37 -6.59
C LYS A 173 -2.37 -4.10 -7.94
N GLY A 174 -3.18 -3.79 -8.96
CA GLY A 174 -2.68 -3.54 -10.32
C GLY A 174 -2.54 -4.79 -11.18
N GLY A 175 -2.88 -5.97 -10.63
CA GLY A 175 -2.74 -7.26 -11.33
C GLY A 175 -1.37 -7.91 -11.19
N GLU A 176 -0.46 -7.29 -10.41
CA GLU A 176 0.88 -7.85 -10.18
C GLU A 176 0.81 -9.18 -9.41
N ILE A 177 1.51 -10.17 -9.89
CA ILE A 177 1.66 -11.47 -9.25
C ILE A 177 2.72 -11.35 -8.13
N GLN A 178 2.41 -11.90 -6.98
CA GLN A 178 3.25 -11.88 -5.79
C GLN A 178 3.35 -13.28 -5.19
N TYR A 179 4.56 -13.67 -4.80
CA TYR A 179 4.86 -14.86 -4.03
C TYR A 179 5.30 -14.41 -2.64
N GLN A 180 4.39 -14.45 -1.66
CA GLN A 180 4.70 -14.03 -0.30
C GLN A 180 5.20 -15.23 0.50
N ARG A 181 6.47 -15.20 0.87
CA ARG A 181 7.11 -16.28 1.63
C ARG A 181 6.50 -16.44 3.02
N ILE A 182 6.43 -17.67 3.45
CA ILE A 182 6.05 -18.06 4.80
C ILE A 182 7.36 -18.25 5.59
N LEU A 183 7.42 -17.72 6.81
CA LEU A 183 8.58 -17.95 7.67
C LEU A 183 8.69 -19.43 8.02
N PRO A 184 9.90 -20.01 8.13
CA PRO A 184 10.08 -21.43 8.43
C PRO A 184 9.31 -21.91 9.66
N SER A 185 9.25 -21.10 10.72
CA SER A 185 8.50 -21.40 11.95
C SER A 185 6.97 -21.46 11.76
N ASP A 186 6.45 -20.90 10.68
CA ASP A 186 5.01 -20.80 10.44
C ASP A 186 4.50 -21.81 9.38
N ILE A 187 5.41 -22.54 8.73
CA ILE A 187 5.09 -23.42 7.59
C ILE A 187 4.02 -24.46 7.97
N ALA A 188 4.25 -25.22 9.04
CA ALA A 188 3.32 -26.27 9.45
C ALA A 188 1.93 -25.70 9.77
N PHE A 189 1.88 -24.58 10.49
CA PHE A 189 0.64 -23.91 10.84
C PHE A 189 -0.10 -23.38 9.60
N VAL A 190 0.61 -22.71 8.69
CA VAL A 190 -0.02 -22.18 7.46
C VAL A 190 -0.52 -23.33 6.59
N ARG A 191 0.27 -24.39 6.43
CA ARG A 191 -0.09 -25.57 5.64
C ARG A 191 -1.38 -26.21 6.12
N SER A 192 -1.64 -26.28 7.43
CA SER A 192 -2.87 -26.86 7.99
C SER A 192 -4.16 -26.13 7.59
N TYR A 193 -4.08 -24.88 7.14
CA TYR A 193 -5.24 -24.15 6.60
C TYR A 193 -5.60 -24.57 5.18
N PHE A 194 -4.67 -25.20 4.46
CA PHE A 194 -4.84 -25.65 3.08
C PHE A 194 -5.10 -27.14 2.97
N GLU A 195 -4.90 -27.89 4.08
CA GLU A 195 -5.26 -29.31 4.16
C GLU A 195 -6.76 -29.45 3.93
N GLU A 196 -7.14 -30.45 3.16
CA GLU A 196 -8.53 -30.75 2.82
C GLU A 196 -9.28 -29.64 2.03
N LYS A 197 -8.56 -28.68 1.45
CA LYS A 197 -9.13 -27.64 0.62
C LYS A 197 -8.93 -27.94 -0.87
N ASP A 198 -10.01 -27.93 -1.63
CA ASP A 198 -9.94 -27.97 -3.08
C ASP A 198 -9.22 -26.72 -3.63
N ALA A 199 -8.62 -26.81 -4.80
CA ALA A 199 -7.80 -25.75 -5.37
C ALA A 199 -8.55 -24.42 -5.54
N ASP A 200 -9.83 -24.47 -5.81
CA ASP A 200 -10.73 -23.32 -6.01
C ASP A 200 -11.55 -22.96 -4.75
N GLU A 201 -11.45 -23.75 -3.69
CA GLU A 201 -12.17 -23.49 -2.43
C GLU A 201 -11.52 -22.35 -1.66
N TYR A 202 -12.29 -21.32 -1.31
CA TYR A 202 -11.78 -20.20 -0.54
C TYR A 202 -11.44 -20.58 0.90
N LEU A 203 -10.28 -20.08 1.39
CA LEU A 203 -9.82 -20.34 2.76
C LEU A 203 -10.69 -19.66 3.81
N PHE A 204 -11.24 -18.50 3.49
CA PHE A 204 -11.99 -17.67 4.44
C PHE A 204 -13.37 -17.33 3.89
N THR A 205 -14.36 -17.35 4.76
CA THR A 205 -15.71 -16.90 4.42
C THR A 205 -15.75 -15.37 4.28
N ARG A 206 -16.80 -14.88 3.63
CA ARG A 206 -17.04 -13.45 3.50
C ARG A 206 -17.18 -12.78 4.87
N GLU A 207 -17.84 -13.42 5.82
CA GLU A 207 -18.07 -12.93 7.18
C GLU A 207 -16.75 -12.77 7.96
N GLU A 208 -15.85 -13.76 7.85
CA GLU A 208 -14.52 -13.69 8.45
C GLU A 208 -13.72 -12.50 7.93
N ILE A 209 -13.90 -12.10 6.66
CA ILE A 209 -13.11 -11.04 6.03
C ILE A 209 -13.76 -9.67 6.19
N GLU A 210 -15.09 -9.56 6.16
CA GLU A 210 -15.81 -8.28 6.25
C GLU A 210 -15.91 -7.72 7.67
N ASN A 211 -15.40 -8.43 8.68
CA ASN A 211 -15.30 -7.93 10.04
C ASN A 211 -14.34 -6.72 10.15
N LYS A 212 -14.30 -6.11 11.35
CA LYS A 212 -13.50 -4.90 11.62
C LYS A 212 -12.03 -5.16 11.91
N ILE A 213 -11.53 -6.41 11.83
CA ILE A 213 -10.15 -6.74 12.18
C ILE A 213 -9.13 -5.91 11.36
N ASP A 214 -8.11 -5.37 12.01
CA ASP A 214 -7.08 -4.58 11.35
C ASP A 214 -6.01 -5.47 10.70
N LEU A 215 -6.33 -6.01 9.51
CA LEU A 215 -5.39 -6.81 8.73
C LEU A 215 -4.14 -6.03 8.30
N HIS A 216 -4.18 -4.69 8.30
CA HIS A 216 -2.99 -3.91 7.99
C HIS A 216 -2.03 -3.85 9.18
N TYR A 217 -2.56 -3.80 10.39
CA TYR A 217 -1.78 -3.94 11.62
C TYR A 217 -1.12 -5.32 11.69
N LEU A 218 -1.88 -6.40 11.47
CA LEU A 218 -1.32 -7.76 11.47
C LEU A 218 -0.24 -7.95 10.39
N ARG A 219 -0.42 -7.36 9.22
CA ARG A 219 0.60 -7.34 8.17
C ARG A 219 1.87 -6.60 8.63
N ALA A 220 1.75 -5.53 9.41
CA ALA A 220 2.90 -4.85 9.98
C ALA A 220 3.60 -5.71 11.05
N CYS A 221 2.85 -6.38 11.93
CA CYS A 221 3.40 -7.32 12.91
C CYS A 221 4.17 -8.46 12.22
N GLN A 222 3.60 -9.05 11.17
CA GLN A 222 4.27 -10.09 10.39
C GLN A 222 5.55 -9.57 9.73
N ALA A 223 5.51 -8.39 9.13
CA ALA A 223 6.69 -7.79 8.50
C ALA A 223 7.81 -7.52 9.53
N LYS A 224 7.48 -7.10 10.75
CA LYS A 224 8.45 -6.92 11.82
C LYS A 224 9.06 -8.26 12.27
N ARG A 225 8.25 -9.32 12.42
CA ARG A 225 8.74 -10.68 12.69
C ARG A 225 9.69 -11.16 11.60
N ALA A 226 9.32 -10.98 10.33
CA ALA A 226 10.17 -11.33 9.20
C ALA A 226 11.49 -10.54 9.20
N TYR A 227 11.44 -9.25 9.53
CA TYR A 227 12.64 -8.44 9.66
C TYR A 227 13.60 -8.99 10.73
N LEU A 228 13.09 -9.32 11.90
CA LEU A 228 13.88 -9.88 12.99
C LEU A 228 14.48 -11.24 12.61
N TYR A 229 13.71 -12.09 11.95
CA TYR A 229 14.19 -13.37 11.40
C TYR A 229 15.38 -13.18 10.45
N TYR A 230 15.23 -12.30 9.43
CA TYR A 230 16.34 -12.05 8.51
C TYR A 230 17.52 -11.37 9.17
N LEU A 231 17.29 -10.46 10.10
CA LEU A 231 18.36 -9.79 10.85
C LEU A 231 19.23 -10.77 11.64
N ASP A 232 18.63 -11.81 12.17
CA ASP A 232 19.36 -12.88 12.87
C ASP A 232 20.04 -13.84 11.88
N ALA A 233 19.29 -14.32 10.88
CA ALA A 233 19.77 -15.31 9.92
C ALA A 233 20.96 -14.84 9.07
N ILE A 234 21.03 -13.55 8.70
CA ILE A 234 22.15 -12.99 7.91
C ILE A 234 23.46 -12.86 8.68
N ARG A 235 23.50 -13.23 9.97
CA ARG A 235 24.74 -13.40 10.74
C ARG A 235 25.55 -14.59 10.26
N ASP A 236 24.87 -15.60 9.69
CA ASP A 236 25.50 -16.67 8.96
C ASP A 236 25.88 -16.20 7.55
N PRO A 237 27.19 -16.17 7.20
CA PRO A 237 27.64 -15.75 5.88
C PRO A 237 27.05 -16.58 4.73
N ALA A 238 26.86 -17.89 4.91
CA ALA A 238 26.29 -18.76 3.87
C ALA A 238 24.81 -18.41 3.61
N PHE A 239 24.03 -18.18 4.67
CA PHE A 239 22.66 -17.71 4.55
C PHE A 239 22.60 -16.33 3.87
N ARG A 240 23.50 -15.41 4.26
CA ARG A 240 23.56 -14.07 3.67
C ARG A 240 23.80 -14.12 2.16
N GLU A 241 24.75 -14.91 1.71
CA GLU A 241 25.03 -15.07 0.27
C GLU A 241 23.86 -15.73 -0.49
N GLN A 242 23.25 -16.74 0.11
CA GLN A 242 22.06 -17.38 -0.45
C GLN A 242 20.94 -16.36 -0.61
N LEU A 243 20.65 -15.58 0.44
CA LEU A 243 19.60 -14.57 0.42
C LEU A 243 19.81 -13.51 -0.68
N ILE A 244 21.05 -13.10 -0.91
CA ILE A 244 21.39 -12.17 -2.01
C ILE A 244 21.07 -12.81 -3.37
N ARG A 245 21.51 -14.05 -3.62
CA ARG A 245 21.20 -14.78 -4.85
C ARG A 245 19.69 -14.91 -5.08
N GLU A 246 18.94 -15.20 -4.04
CA GLU A 246 17.47 -15.31 -4.13
C GLU A 246 16.80 -13.97 -4.44
N LEU A 247 17.32 -12.86 -3.88
CA LEU A 247 16.87 -11.52 -4.23
C LEU A 247 17.17 -11.21 -5.71
N GLU A 248 18.35 -11.51 -6.21
CA GLU A 248 18.73 -11.34 -7.63
C GLU A 248 17.77 -12.07 -8.56
N VAL A 249 17.49 -13.35 -8.27
CA VAL A 249 16.49 -14.14 -9.01
C VAL A 249 15.13 -13.45 -9.00
N ARG A 250 14.66 -13.03 -7.83
CA ARG A 250 13.35 -12.39 -7.71
C ARG A 250 13.28 -11.03 -8.41
N PHE A 251 14.35 -10.25 -8.40
CA PHE A 251 14.46 -8.98 -9.14
C PHE A 251 14.38 -9.25 -10.63
N LYS A 252 15.18 -10.19 -11.16
CA LYS A 252 15.21 -10.58 -12.57
C LYS A 252 13.85 -11.07 -13.06
N ASP A 253 13.16 -11.91 -12.27
CA ASP A 253 11.82 -12.43 -12.61
C ASP A 253 10.77 -11.32 -12.73
N ASN A 254 11.00 -10.17 -12.11
CA ASN A 254 10.13 -8.99 -12.18
C ASN A 254 10.67 -7.92 -13.15
N GLY A 255 11.60 -8.27 -14.05
CA GLY A 255 12.20 -7.33 -15.00
C GLY A 255 12.97 -6.19 -14.35
N LYS A 256 13.54 -6.42 -13.14
CA LYS A 256 14.32 -5.45 -12.36
C LYS A 256 15.74 -5.97 -12.18
N GLU A 257 16.64 -5.06 -11.91
CA GLU A 257 18.02 -5.36 -11.52
C GLU A 257 18.22 -5.00 -10.04
N LEU A 258 18.86 -5.89 -9.30
CA LEU A 258 19.23 -5.62 -7.91
C LEU A 258 20.47 -4.73 -7.88
N ASN A 259 20.33 -3.53 -7.36
CA ASN A 259 21.49 -2.71 -7.04
C ASN A 259 22.04 -3.11 -5.66
N HIS A 260 23.27 -3.61 -5.60
CA HIS A 260 23.93 -4.04 -4.35
C HIS A 260 24.09 -2.91 -3.34
N ASP A 261 24.26 -1.66 -3.78
CA ASP A 261 24.27 -0.50 -2.88
C ASP A 261 22.97 -0.31 -2.10
N GLN A 262 21.87 -0.86 -2.60
CA GLN A 262 20.55 -0.79 -1.91
C GLN A 262 20.41 -1.82 -0.79
N ILE A 263 21.21 -2.87 -0.79
CA ILE A 263 21.16 -3.93 0.23
C ILE A 263 22.34 -3.91 1.19
N ASP A 264 23.43 -3.21 0.86
CA ASP A 264 24.58 -3.09 1.75
C ASP A 264 24.40 -1.98 2.77
N GLY A 265 24.91 -2.23 3.99
CA GLY A 265 24.99 -1.27 5.07
C GLY A 265 23.65 -1.03 5.79
N ILE A 266 23.50 0.19 6.27
CA ILE A 266 22.44 0.59 7.20
C ILE A 266 21.52 1.63 6.55
N TYR A 267 20.21 1.43 6.76
CA TYR A 267 19.18 2.42 6.45
C TYR A 267 18.88 3.24 7.71
N TYR A 268 19.08 4.54 7.64
CA TYR A 268 18.78 5.46 8.73
C TYR A 268 17.41 6.13 8.53
N LEU A 269 16.65 6.25 9.60
CA LEU A 269 15.43 7.05 9.60
C LEU A 269 15.75 8.54 9.50
N HIS A 270 14.87 9.27 8.81
CA HIS A 270 14.97 10.72 8.64
C HIS A 270 13.67 11.44 9.06
N GLY A 271 13.77 12.75 9.27
CA GLY A 271 12.65 13.63 9.52
C GLY A 271 11.76 13.18 10.69
N ARG A 272 10.46 13.24 10.51
CA ARG A 272 9.45 12.88 11.54
C ARG A 272 9.52 11.43 11.99
N ASN A 273 9.90 10.52 11.10
CA ASN A 273 10.03 9.10 11.47
C ASN A 273 11.18 8.89 12.44
N ARG A 274 12.30 9.58 12.24
CA ARG A 274 13.43 9.57 13.19
C ARG A 274 13.03 10.17 14.53
N LYS A 275 12.36 11.33 14.53
CA LYS A 275 11.87 11.97 15.74
C LYS A 275 10.92 11.05 16.51
N PHE A 276 9.93 10.46 15.83
CA PHE A 276 9.01 9.50 16.42
C PHE A 276 9.75 8.29 17.04
N ALA A 277 10.71 7.71 16.32
CA ALA A 277 11.47 6.58 16.83
C ALA A 277 12.22 6.93 18.12
N LEU A 278 12.89 8.08 18.16
CA LEU A 278 13.59 8.56 19.36
C LEU A 278 12.64 8.79 20.54
N GLU A 279 11.48 9.42 20.31
CA GLU A 279 10.48 9.68 21.34
C GLU A 279 9.86 8.39 21.93
N HIS A 280 9.90 7.29 21.18
CA HIS A 280 9.33 6.01 21.59
C HIS A 280 10.38 4.92 21.88
N ASN A 281 11.65 5.32 22.00
CA ASN A 281 12.78 4.38 22.23
C ASN A 281 12.85 3.26 21.19
N LEU A 282 12.51 3.55 19.93
CA LEU A 282 12.59 2.63 18.81
C LEU A 282 13.91 2.78 18.04
N PRO A 283 14.40 1.74 17.35
CA PRO A 283 15.58 1.83 16.53
C PRO A 283 15.47 2.93 15.46
N VAL A 284 16.56 3.66 15.22
CA VAL A 284 16.65 4.66 14.14
C VAL A 284 17.48 4.16 12.95
N ALA A 285 18.07 2.98 13.08
CA ALA A 285 18.96 2.36 12.10
C ALA A 285 18.51 0.90 11.85
N TYR A 286 18.48 0.50 10.60
CA TYR A 286 17.97 -0.81 10.15
C TYR A 286 18.90 -1.42 9.11
N ASN A 287 19.13 -2.73 9.17
CA ASN A 287 19.92 -3.44 8.16
C ASN A 287 19.19 -3.43 6.81
N ARG A 288 19.88 -3.00 5.74
CA ARG A 288 19.29 -2.85 4.41
C ARG A 288 18.93 -4.20 3.77
N LEU A 289 19.77 -5.22 3.90
CA LEU A 289 19.52 -6.54 3.33
C LEU A 289 18.27 -7.19 3.95
N ALA A 290 18.16 -7.15 5.28
CA ALA A 290 16.98 -7.66 5.99
C ALA A 290 15.71 -6.88 5.61
N LEU A 291 15.79 -5.56 5.47
CA LEU A 291 14.66 -4.74 4.98
C LEU A 291 14.28 -5.09 3.54
N MET A 292 15.25 -5.32 2.66
CA MET A 292 14.99 -5.69 1.27
C MET A 292 14.32 -7.06 1.19
N ALA A 293 14.78 -8.03 1.95
CA ALA A 293 14.15 -9.35 2.03
C ALA A 293 12.67 -9.25 2.44
N VAL A 294 12.35 -8.48 3.49
CA VAL A 294 10.96 -8.24 3.91
C VAL A 294 10.18 -7.52 2.82
N SER A 295 10.77 -6.47 2.22
CA SER A 295 10.13 -5.67 1.18
C SER A 295 9.71 -6.51 -0.03
N VAL A 296 10.58 -7.42 -0.46
CA VAL A 296 10.42 -8.24 -1.67
C VAL A 296 9.60 -9.50 -1.37
N PHE A 297 10.00 -10.28 -0.36
CA PHE A 297 9.43 -11.60 -0.13
C PHE A 297 8.15 -11.61 0.70
N HIS A 298 7.90 -10.58 1.55
CA HIS A 298 6.72 -10.55 2.43
C HIS A 298 5.74 -9.42 2.11
N LEU A 299 6.20 -8.31 1.50
CA LEU A 299 5.35 -7.15 1.27
C LEU A 299 5.15 -6.80 -0.21
N SER A 300 6.03 -7.25 -1.10
CA SER A 300 6.05 -6.93 -2.54
C SER A 300 5.98 -5.41 -2.81
N HIS A 301 6.76 -4.64 -2.04
CA HIS A 301 6.81 -3.19 -2.16
C HIS A 301 8.05 -2.68 -2.90
N TRP A 302 9.14 -3.45 -2.90
CA TRP A 302 10.42 -3.13 -3.56
C TRP A 302 11.05 -1.81 -3.08
N ARG A 303 10.68 -1.33 -1.88
CA ARG A 303 11.07 -0.03 -1.34
C ARG A 303 11.36 -0.11 0.17
N LEU A 304 12.59 0.22 0.56
CA LEU A 304 13.03 0.18 1.95
C LEU A 304 12.31 1.22 2.83
N ASP A 305 12.15 2.45 2.31
CA ASP A 305 11.47 3.54 3.00
C ASP A 305 10.02 3.20 3.34
N VAL A 306 9.30 2.56 2.41
CA VAL A 306 7.92 2.11 2.64
C VAL A 306 7.88 0.99 3.66
N THR A 307 8.81 0.03 3.56
CA THR A 307 8.87 -1.12 4.45
C THR A 307 9.12 -0.68 5.89
N VAL A 308 10.15 0.13 6.13
CA VAL A 308 10.48 0.56 7.49
C VAL A 308 9.42 1.51 8.05
N CYS A 309 9.03 2.55 7.30
CA CYS A 309 8.16 3.60 7.83
C CYS A 309 6.69 3.20 8.01
N ASN A 310 6.19 2.27 7.20
CA ASN A 310 4.77 1.91 7.22
C ASN A 310 4.48 0.55 7.85
N TYR A 311 5.51 -0.29 8.05
CA TYR A 311 5.34 -1.64 8.59
C TYR A 311 6.22 -1.87 9.82
N ILE A 312 7.55 -1.75 9.72
CA ILE A 312 8.44 -2.08 10.84
C ILE A 312 8.27 -1.09 12.00
N LEU A 313 8.23 0.21 11.69
CA LEU A 313 8.06 1.27 12.69
C LEU A 313 6.60 1.45 13.14
N ALA A 314 5.66 0.81 12.45
CA ALA A 314 4.22 0.99 12.69
C ALA A 314 3.70 0.15 13.88
N VAL A 315 4.48 -0.80 14.41
CA VAL A 315 4.09 -1.75 15.45
C VAL A 315 5.18 -1.91 16.49
#